data_1033b541e1fd55d4fa532f2c461426b5
#
_entry.id   1033b541e1fd55d4fa532f2c461426b5
#
_cell.length_a   1.000
_cell.length_b   1.000
_cell.length_c   1.000
_cell.angle_alpha   90.00
_cell.angle_beta   90.00
_cell.angle_gamma   90.00
#
_symmetry.space_group_name_H-M   'P 1'
#
loop_
_entity.id
_entity.type
_entity.pdbx_description
1 polymer ?
#
loop_
_entity_poly.entity_id
_entity_poly.type
_entity_poly.pdbx_seq_one_letter_code
_entity_poly.pdbx_strand_id
1 'polypeptide(L)'
;MDAGGRLYGLWTASGEDDRLEATIDGEPVCEIDICASQPTLLSCLLGIKLQGLQKDNTWNDVYAELSRLAYLNWEWTVVTDDIYPIDLIKFIRNIAKLVIMEMIGTGNVDKPTPSPSLVEETGITDEGWKRFKKDLIKAVPALKQLEPRYGADGKVDGYINGAGFLSYHEAEIMMLTLEALMKEGIPAYPVHDCLIVKHLDLDRSVHVFRDIIYQYCKEMSGLEVLIPLSIDTPKGLKIDSYDINKLKGKYLS
;
A
#
# COMPACT_ATOMS: atom_id res chain seq x y z
N MET A 1 -12.91 10.21 14.69
CA MET A 1 -12.87 10.10 13.23
C MET A 1 -13.58 8.83 12.87
N ASP A 2 -14.69 8.96 12.17
CA ASP A 2 -15.46 7.81 11.75
C ASP A 2 -14.66 7.09 10.65
N ALA A 3 -14.60 5.78 10.76
CA ALA A 3 -13.92 4.94 9.78
C ALA A 3 -14.76 4.90 8.50
N GLY A 4 -14.16 5.17 7.38
CA GLY A 4 -14.72 4.87 6.09
C GLY A 4 -15.09 6.11 5.28
N GLY A 5 -14.70 6.27 4.16
CA GLY A 5 -15.02 7.14 3.06
C GLY A 5 -14.89 6.38 1.77
N ARG A 6 -14.65 5.06 1.84
CA ARG A 6 -14.47 4.23 0.67
C ARG A 6 -15.74 4.16 -0.17
N LEU A 7 -15.59 4.31 -1.46
CA LEU A 7 -16.67 4.11 -2.41
C LEU A 7 -16.87 2.62 -2.68
N TYR A 8 -18.14 2.22 -2.72
CA TYR A 8 -18.53 0.85 -3.01
C TYR A 8 -19.47 0.81 -4.21
N GLY A 9 -19.27 -0.17 -5.08
CA GLY A 9 -20.09 -0.42 -6.25
C GLY A 9 -20.06 -1.91 -6.62
N LEU A 10 -20.72 -2.30 -7.67
CA LEU A 10 -20.69 -3.69 -8.14
C LEU A 10 -19.27 -4.17 -8.44
N TRP A 11 -18.44 -3.29 -8.96
CA TRP A 11 -17.05 -3.56 -9.29
C TRP A 11 -16.17 -3.83 -8.07
N THR A 12 -16.50 -3.30 -6.89
CA THR A 12 -15.72 -3.56 -5.65
C THR A 12 -15.98 -4.94 -5.05
N ALA A 13 -17.07 -5.60 -5.44
CA ALA A 13 -17.42 -6.95 -5.03
C ALA A 13 -16.85 -8.03 -5.96
N SER A 14 -16.37 -7.66 -7.15
CA SER A 14 -15.79 -8.57 -8.13
C SER A 14 -14.34 -8.90 -7.79
N GLY A 15 -13.87 -10.10 -8.10
CA GLY A 15 -12.47 -10.48 -8.01
C GLY A 15 -11.60 -9.69 -9.01
N GLU A 16 -10.29 -9.64 -8.78
CA GLU A 16 -9.34 -8.94 -9.67
C GLU A 16 -9.38 -9.49 -11.09
N ASP A 17 -9.35 -10.82 -11.27
CA ASP A 17 -9.46 -11.46 -12.60
C ASP A 17 -10.76 -11.07 -13.33
N ASP A 18 -11.90 -11.04 -12.63
CA ASP A 18 -13.20 -10.67 -13.20
C ASP A 18 -13.22 -9.18 -13.60
N ARG A 19 -12.60 -8.32 -12.82
CA ARG A 19 -12.52 -6.88 -13.12
C ARG A 19 -11.68 -6.61 -14.36
N LEU A 20 -10.56 -7.31 -14.53
CA LEU A 20 -9.70 -7.19 -15.70
C LEU A 20 -10.32 -7.77 -16.99
N GLU A 21 -11.35 -8.63 -16.88
CA GLU A 21 -12.14 -9.10 -18.02
C GLU A 21 -13.27 -8.12 -18.40
N ALA A 22 -13.53 -7.11 -17.57
CA ALA A 22 -14.56 -6.10 -17.85
C ALA A 22 -14.15 -5.15 -18.99
N THR A 23 -15.12 -4.39 -19.47
CA THR A 23 -14.89 -3.32 -20.45
C THR A 23 -15.59 -2.04 -20.03
N ILE A 24 -15.02 -0.90 -20.41
CA ILE A 24 -15.66 0.41 -20.32
C ILE A 24 -15.87 0.92 -21.75
N ASP A 25 -17.13 1.13 -22.16
CA ASP A 25 -17.51 1.52 -23.53
C ASP A 25 -16.98 0.55 -24.61
N GLY A 26 -16.87 -0.75 -24.29
CA GLY A 26 -16.35 -1.78 -25.19
C GLY A 26 -14.80 -1.87 -25.24
N GLU A 27 -14.09 -0.99 -24.56
CA GLU A 27 -12.63 -1.01 -24.45
C GLU A 27 -12.15 -1.79 -23.22
N PRO A 28 -11.06 -2.58 -23.33
CA PRO A 28 -10.48 -3.29 -22.20
C PRO A 28 -10.00 -2.32 -21.12
N VAL A 29 -10.02 -2.79 -19.88
CA VAL A 29 -9.62 -2.00 -18.73
C VAL A 29 -8.23 -2.39 -18.21
N CYS A 30 -7.64 -1.49 -17.44
CA CYS A 30 -6.44 -1.72 -16.64
C CYS A 30 -6.71 -1.26 -15.20
N GLU A 31 -6.02 -1.86 -14.25
CA GLU A 31 -6.00 -1.43 -12.85
C GLU A 31 -4.70 -0.70 -12.55
N ILE A 32 -4.79 0.43 -11.86
CA ILE A 32 -3.65 1.21 -11.36
C ILE A 32 -3.73 1.19 -9.84
N ASP A 33 -2.76 0.59 -9.17
CA ASP A 33 -2.75 0.38 -7.72
C ASP A 33 -1.57 1.10 -7.04
N ILE A 34 -1.76 1.54 -5.79
CA ILE A 34 -0.68 2.11 -4.98
C ILE A 34 0.16 0.97 -4.38
N CYS A 35 1.41 0.87 -4.80
CA CYS A 35 2.30 -0.16 -4.26
C CYS A 35 2.45 -0.04 -2.74
N ALA A 36 2.09 -1.13 -2.01
CA ALA A 36 2.13 -1.16 -0.55
C ALA A 36 1.45 0.08 0.08
N SER A 37 0.21 0.36 -0.33
CA SER A 37 -0.52 1.60 -0.05
C SER A 37 -0.46 2.02 1.42
N GLN A 38 -0.81 1.14 2.34
CA GLN A 38 -0.93 1.49 3.76
C GLN A 38 0.39 1.98 4.40
N PRO A 39 1.52 1.23 4.35
CA PRO A 39 2.77 1.74 4.92
C PRO A 39 3.33 2.94 4.17
N THR A 40 3.11 3.00 2.86
CA THR A 40 3.57 4.11 2.01
C THR A 40 2.81 5.39 2.32
N LEU A 41 1.48 5.33 2.34
CA LEU A 41 0.63 6.47 2.69
C LEU A 41 0.83 6.91 4.15
N LEU A 42 0.92 5.97 5.11
CA LEU A 42 1.20 6.29 6.49
C LEU A 42 2.49 7.12 6.62
N SER A 43 3.54 6.69 5.96
CA SER A 43 4.83 7.39 5.96
C SER A 43 4.73 8.77 5.31
N CYS A 44 4.06 8.87 4.17
CA CYS A 44 3.85 10.12 3.46
C CYS A 44 3.05 11.13 4.28
N LEU A 45 1.89 10.71 4.80
CA LEU A 45 0.97 11.58 5.53
C LEU A 45 1.57 12.10 6.84
N LEU A 46 2.46 11.34 7.46
CA LEU A 46 3.17 11.73 8.68
C LEU A 46 4.51 12.44 8.42
N GLY A 47 4.94 12.60 7.18
CA GLY A 47 6.21 13.22 6.84
C GLY A 47 7.44 12.40 7.26
N ILE A 48 7.29 11.10 7.47
CA ILE A 48 8.34 10.21 7.97
C ILE A 48 8.82 9.32 6.83
N LYS A 49 10.07 9.52 6.40
CA LYS A 49 10.66 8.77 5.28
C LYS A 49 10.80 7.28 5.56
N LEU A 50 10.53 6.46 4.56
CA LEU A 50 10.87 5.04 4.55
C LEU A 50 12.39 4.88 4.55
N GLN A 51 12.93 4.14 5.52
CA GLN A 51 14.38 3.98 5.70
C GLN A 51 14.95 2.99 4.68
N GLY A 52 15.96 3.44 3.91
CA GLY A 52 16.66 2.58 2.95
C GLY A 52 15.86 2.18 1.72
N LEU A 53 14.61 2.65 1.60
CA LEU A 53 13.70 2.29 0.50
C LEU A 53 13.54 3.40 -0.53
N GLN A 54 14.06 4.61 -0.25
CA GLN A 54 14.00 5.73 -1.17
C GLN A 54 15.21 5.71 -2.11
N LYS A 55 14.94 5.74 -3.41
CA LYS A 55 15.95 5.93 -4.45
C LYS A 55 15.47 7.03 -5.40
N ASP A 56 16.29 8.05 -5.61
CA ASP A 56 15.99 9.15 -6.55
C ASP A 56 14.61 9.81 -6.31
N ASN A 57 14.27 10.12 -5.05
CA ASN A 57 12.96 10.62 -4.62
C ASN A 57 11.75 9.72 -4.95
N THR A 58 11.99 8.45 -5.28
CA THR A 58 10.96 7.43 -5.48
C THR A 58 11.08 6.37 -4.40
N TRP A 59 9.98 5.98 -3.79
CA TRP A 59 9.96 4.85 -2.87
C TRP A 59 9.76 3.54 -3.63
N ASN A 60 10.50 2.51 -3.23
CA ASN A 60 10.30 1.15 -3.73
C ASN A 60 9.13 0.47 -2.99
N ASP A 61 8.67 -0.66 -3.54
CA ASP A 61 7.72 -1.53 -2.83
C ASP A 61 8.33 -2.01 -1.51
N VAL A 62 7.76 -1.53 -0.40
CA VAL A 62 8.23 -1.85 0.96
C VAL A 62 8.12 -3.33 1.27
N TYR A 63 7.09 -4.00 0.79
CA TYR A 63 6.90 -5.43 1.02
C TYR A 63 7.93 -6.27 0.27
N ALA A 64 8.30 -5.88 -0.96
CA ALA A 64 9.33 -6.55 -1.73
C ALA A 64 10.71 -6.42 -1.06
N GLU A 65 11.06 -5.23 -0.57
CA GLU A 65 12.33 -5.00 0.12
C GLU A 65 12.39 -5.75 1.46
N LEU A 66 11.30 -5.74 2.24
CA LEU A 66 11.20 -6.51 3.48
C LEU A 66 11.29 -8.01 3.23
N SER A 67 10.70 -8.51 2.13
CA SER A 67 10.83 -9.92 1.73
C SER A 67 12.27 -10.28 1.43
N ARG A 68 13.01 -9.39 0.76
CA ARG A 68 14.43 -9.59 0.49
C ARG A 68 15.26 -9.63 1.77
N LEU A 69 15.01 -8.73 2.71
CA LEU A 69 15.69 -8.68 4.00
C LEU A 69 15.35 -9.92 4.86
N ALA A 70 14.09 -10.32 4.88
CA ALA A 70 13.64 -11.50 5.60
C ALA A 70 14.17 -12.79 4.97
N TYR A 71 14.30 -12.88 3.65
CA TYR A 71 14.92 -14.02 2.95
C TYR A 71 16.37 -14.25 3.39
N LEU A 72 17.12 -13.19 3.63
CA LEU A 72 18.51 -13.28 4.10
C LEU A 72 18.61 -13.77 5.56
N ASN A 73 17.51 -13.70 6.34
CA ASN A 73 17.48 -14.00 7.77
C ASN A 73 16.35 -14.99 8.13
N TRP A 74 15.89 -15.80 7.20
CA TRP A 74 14.63 -16.52 7.29
C TRP A 74 14.59 -17.69 8.28
N GLU A 75 15.74 -18.21 8.75
CA GLU A 75 15.82 -19.29 9.72
C GLU A 75 14.96 -19.10 10.99
N TRP A 76 14.43 -17.91 11.19
CA TRP A 76 13.67 -17.52 12.37
C TRP A 76 12.19 -17.22 12.12
N THR A 77 11.72 -17.28 10.87
CA THR A 77 10.40 -16.74 10.53
C THR A 77 9.31 -17.80 10.45
N VAL A 78 9.58 -18.96 9.84
CA VAL A 78 8.59 -20.03 9.61
C VAL A 78 9.29 -21.37 9.42
N VAL A 79 8.71 -22.43 9.96
CA VAL A 79 9.14 -23.81 9.70
C VAL A 79 8.34 -24.33 8.52
N THR A 80 8.94 -24.37 7.34
CA THR A 80 8.34 -25.02 6.15
C THR A 80 9.36 -25.86 5.45
N ASP A 81 9.10 -27.15 5.38
CA ASP A 81 10.05 -28.13 4.84
C ASP A 81 10.04 -28.25 3.30
N ASP A 82 9.09 -27.62 2.56
CA ASP A 82 8.83 -27.91 1.15
C ASP A 82 8.57 -26.69 0.23
N ILE A 83 9.14 -25.50 0.49
CA ILE A 83 8.87 -24.31 -0.35
C ILE A 83 10.03 -24.01 -1.30
N TYR A 84 9.76 -23.92 -2.61
CA TYR A 84 10.70 -23.45 -3.62
C TYR A 84 11.08 -21.96 -3.41
N PRO A 85 12.32 -21.53 -3.73
CA PRO A 85 12.82 -20.18 -3.41
C PRO A 85 11.95 -19.02 -3.93
N ILE A 86 11.31 -19.17 -5.10
CA ILE A 86 10.47 -18.10 -5.65
C ILE A 86 9.12 -17.99 -4.92
N ASP A 87 8.59 -19.10 -4.48
CA ASP A 87 7.34 -19.14 -3.70
C ASP A 87 7.58 -18.65 -2.27
N LEU A 88 8.79 -18.90 -1.76
CA LEU A 88 9.22 -18.38 -0.46
C LEU A 88 9.24 -16.84 -0.41
N ILE A 89 9.74 -16.18 -1.46
CA ILE A 89 9.74 -14.71 -1.52
C ILE A 89 8.31 -14.15 -1.51
N LYS A 90 7.41 -14.75 -2.28
CA LYS A 90 5.98 -14.38 -2.29
C LYS A 90 5.33 -14.62 -0.93
N PHE A 91 5.62 -15.75 -0.31
CA PHE A 91 5.12 -16.11 1.00
C PHE A 91 5.58 -15.11 2.08
N ILE A 92 6.89 -14.79 2.13
CA ILE A 92 7.43 -13.80 3.07
C ILE A 92 6.84 -12.41 2.82
N ARG A 93 6.63 -12.02 1.54
CA ARG A 93 5.96 -10.77 1.18
C ARG A 93 4.53 -10.72 1.73
N ASN A 94 3.80 -11.82 1.66
CA ASN A 94 2.45 -11.91 2.25
C ASN A 94 2.50 -11.78 3.77
N ILE A 95 3.43 -12.46 4.44
CA ILE A 95 3.63 -12.31 5.88
C ILE A 95 3.92 -10.85 6.24
N ALA A 96 4.81 -10.17 5.51
CA ALA A 96 5.13 -8.76 5.74
C ALA A 96 3.90 -7.87 5.62
N LYS A 97 3.08 -8.09 4.60
CA LYS A 97 1.81 -7.38 4.40
C LYS A 97 0.86 -7.59 5.59
N LEU A 98 0.63 -8.84 5.98
CA LEU A 98 -0.29 -9.19 7.06
C LEU A 98 0.17 -8.65 8.42
N VAL A 99 1.46 -8.71 8.73
CA VAL A 99 2.03 -8.15 9.96
C VAL A 99 1.86 -6.63 10.02
N ILE A 100 2.13 -5.91 8.93
CA ILE A 100 1.91 -4.46 8.85
C ILE A 100 0.41 -4.13 9.01
N MET A 101 -0.45 -4.85 8.32
CA MET A 101 -1.90 -4.65 8.42
C MET A 101 -2.40 -4.87 9.85
N GLU A 102 -1.89 -5.89 10.55
CA GLU A 102 -2.23 -6.11 11.95
C GLU A 102 -1.74 -4.97 12.86
N MET A 103 -0.52 -4.48 12.65
CA MET A 103 0.02 -3.35 13.42
C MET A 103 -0.81 -2.08 13.20
N ILE A 104 -1.14 -1.78 11.96
CA ILE A 104 -1.96 -0.61 11.61
C ILE A 104 -3.39 -0.79 12.15
N GLY A 105 -4.00 -1.96 11.96
CA GLY A 105 -5.37 -2.23 12.37
C GLY A 105 -5.57 -2.19 13.89
N THR A 106 -4.59 -2.69 14.65
CA THR A 106 -4.63 -2.62 16.12
C THR A 106 -4.23 -1.26 16.69
N GLY A 107 -3.55 -0.42 15.90
CA GLY A 107 -3.00 0.84 16.38
C GLY A 107 -1.95 0.67 17.49
N ASN A 108 -1.39 -0.51 17.61
CA ASN A 108 -0.47 -0.87 18.71
C ASN A 108 0.79 -1.54 18.19
N VAL A 109 1.83 -0.75 18.02
CA VAL A 109 3.16 -1.22 17.59
C VAL A 109 3.82 -2.13 18.64
N ASP A 110 3.46 -1.97 19.93
CA ASP A 110 4.05 -2.71 21.04
C ASP A 110 3.36 -4.04 21.35
N LYS A 111 2.31 -4.41 20.58
CA LYS A 111 1.62 -5.69 20.75
C LYS A 111 2.64 -6.84 20.87
N PRO A 112 2.65 -7.60 22.00
CA PRO A 112 3.72 -8.55 22.30
C PRO A 112 3.69 -9.81 21.45
N THR A 113 2.49 -10.24 21.03
CA THR A 113 2.25 -11.48 20.28
C THR A 113 1.34 -11.22 19.07
N PRO A 114 1.45 -12.01 17.99
CA PRO A 114 0.54 -11.94 16.87
C PRO A 114 -0.89 -12.34 17.28
N SER A 115 -1.88 -12.00 16.47
CA SER A 115 -3.24 -12.52 16.65
C SER A 115 -3.31 -14.00 16.31
N PRO A 116 -4.28 -14.76 16.89
CA PRO A 116 -4.49 -16.16 16.52
C PRO A 116 -4.73 -16.35 15.03
N SER A 117 -5.48 -15.45 14.39
CA SER A 117 -5.73 -15.50 12.94
C SER A 117 -4.46 -15.33 12.11
N LEU A 118 -3.57 -14.42 12.52
CA LEU A 118 -2.28 -14.25 11.83
C LEU A 118 -1.40 -15.49 11.98
N VAL A 119 -1.39 -16.10 13.17
CA VAL A 119 -0.65 -17.36 13.41
C VAL A 119 -1.21 -18.50 12.56
N GLU A 120 -2.54 -18.63 12.48
CA GLU A 120 -3.20 -19.66 11.67
C GLU A 120 -2.89 -19.50 10.18
N GLU A 121 -2.90 -18.25 9.67
CA GLU A 121 -2.67 -17.97 8.26
C GLU A 121 -1.19 -18.10 7.86
N THR A 122 -0.26 -17.71 8.73
CA THR A 122 1.15 -17.57 8.37
C THR A 122 2.10 -18.56 9.04
N GLY A 123 1.66 -19.22 10.12
CA GLY A 123 2.53 -20.04 10.96
C GLY A 123 3.61 -19.24 11.72
N ILE A 124 3.50 -17.90 11.80
CA ILE A 124 4.51 -17.07 12.46
C ILE A 124 4.61 -17.40 13.95
N THR A 125 5.84 -17.59 14.43
CA THR A 125 6.10 -17.82 15.85
C THR A 125 6.18 -16.50 16.63
N ASP A 126 6.07 -16.53 17.96
CA ASP A 126 6.25 -15.35 18.81
C ASP A 126 7.63 -14.70 18.62
N GLU A 127 8.67 -15.51 18.43
CA GLU A 127 10.02 -15.01 18.17
C GLU A 127 10.12 -14.40 16.77
N GLY A 128 9.55 -15.06 15.76
CA GLY A 128 9.42 -14.54 14.40
C GLY A 128 8.67 -13.20 14.39
N TRP A 129 7.54 -13.11 15.11
CA TRP A 129 6.79 -11.87 15.28
C TRP A 129 7.66 -10.72 15.83
N LYS A 130 8.39 -10.95 16.92
CA LYS A 130 9.23 -9.92 17.54
C LYS A 130 10.32 -9.43 16.61
N ARG A 131 11.00 -10.34 15.91
CA ARG A 131 12.07 -9.99 14.96
C ARG A 131 11.53 -9.28 13.74
N PHE A 132 10.49 -9.84 13.12
CA PHE A 132 9.86 -9.27 11.95
C PHE A 132 9.34 -7.85 12.22
N LYS A 133 8.64 -7.68 13.34
CA LYS A 133 8.14 -6.37 13.79
C LYS A 133 9.27 -5.36 13.96
N LYS A 134 10.41 -5.75 14.55
CA LYS A 134 11.58 -4.87 14.70
C LYS A 134 12.12 -4.39 13.34
N ASP A 135 12.22 -5.30 12.37
CA ASP A 135 12.71 -4.96 11.02
C ASP A 135 11.70 -4.09 10.25
N LEU A 136 10.40 -4.38 10.39
CA LEU A 136 9.33 -3.54 9.84
C LEU A 136 9.36 -2.12 10.38
N ILE A 137 9.47 -1.93 11.68
CA ILE A 137 9.54 -0.61 12.32
C ILE A 137 10.80 0.14 11.87
N LYS A 138 11.90 -0.57 11.63
CA LYS A 138 13.13 0.04 11.10
C LYS A 138 12.94 0.51 9.65
N ALA A 139 12.28 -0.28 8.80
CA ALA A 139 12.03 0.07 7.41
C ALA A 139 10.91 1.12 7.26
N VAL A 140 9.89 1.05 8.11
CA VAL A 140 8.73 1.94 8.14
C VAL A 140 8.64 2.63 9.51
N PRO A 141 9.47 3.64 9.80
CA PRO A 141 9.51 4.29 11.12
C PRO A 141 8.18 4.96 11.51
N ALA A 142 7.33 5.28 10.54
CA ALA A 142 5.99 5.82 10.76
C ALA A 142 5.10 4.91 11.62
N LEU A 143 5.35 3.60 11.63
CA LEU A 143 4.63 2.65 12.49
C LEU A 143 4.76 2.97 13.98
N LYS A 144 5.84 3.64 14.41
CA LYS A 144 6.00 4.10 15.81
C LYS A 144 4.96 5.13 16.23
N GLN A 145 4.31 5.80 15.29
CA GLN A 145 3.22 6.73 15.59
C GLN A 145 1.90 6.02 15.94
N LEU A 146 1.86 4.69 15.79
CA LEU A 146 0.74 3.83 16.21
C LEU A 146 0.86 3.41 17.69
N GLU A 147 1.59 4.17 18.50
CA GLU A 147 1.70 3.92 19.94
C GLU A 147 0.40 4.25 20.69
N PRO A 148 0.16 3.58 21.85
CA PRO A 148 -0.98 3.91 22.68
C PRO A 148 -0.90 5.35 23.16
N ARG A 149 -2.05 6.01 23.25
CA ARG A 149 -2.16 7.28 23.95
C ARG A 149 -2.29 7.05 25.44
N TYR A 150 -1.61 7.86 26.21
CA TYR A 150 -1.65 7.81 27.66
C TYR A 150 -2.41 9.03 28.20
N GLY A 151 -3.36 8.78 29.09
CA GLY A 151 -4.05 9.82 29.85
C GLY A 151 -3.14 10.50 30.90
N ALA A 152 -3.65 11.54 31.54
CA ALA A 152 -2.92 12.27 32.59
C ALA A 152 -2.55 11.38 33.80
N ASP A 153 -3.24 10.28 33.98
CA ASP A 153 -2.99 9.28 35.04
C ASP A 153 -1.94 8.23 34.63
N GLY A 154 -1.34 8.36 33.46
CA GLY A 154 -0.33 7.43 32.91
C GLY A 154 -0.91 6.10 32.41
N LYS A 155 -2.23 5.95 32.35
CA LYS A 155 -2.88 4.76 31.79
C LYS A 155 -3.16 4.94 30.32
N VAL A 156 -3.26 3.84 29.58
CA VAL A 156 -3.68 3.85 28.17
C VAL A 156 -5.08 4.40 28.05
N ASP A 157 -5.22 5.52 27.36
CA ASP A 157 -6.47 6.24 27.11
C ASP A 157 -7.08 5.90 25.73
N GLY A 158 -6.31 5.26 24.87
CA GLY A 158 -6.75 4.80 23.56
C GLY A 158 -5.61 4.48 22.62
N TYR A 159 -5.99 4.07 21.42
CA TYR A 159 -5.08 3.82 20.30
C TYR A 159 -5.48 4.67 19.11
N ILE A 160 -4.52 4.97 18.24
CA ILE A 160 -4.85 5.56 16.95
C ILE A 160 -5.51 4.47 16.10
N ASN A 161 -6.70 4.73 15.59
CA ASN A 161 -7.30 3.88 14.57
C ASN A 161 -6.55 4.09 13.24
N GLY A 162 -5.43 3.38 13.07
CA GLY A 162 -4.57 3.52 11.87
C GLY A 162 -5.30 3.11 10.59
N ALA A 163 -6.11 2.07 10.65
CA ALA A 163 -6.91 1.63 9.50
C ALA A 163 -7.95 2.69 9.11
N GLY A 164 -8.66 3.27 10.08
CA GLY A 164 -9.62 4.35 9.82
C GLY A 164 -8.96 5.61 9.28
N PHE A 165 -7.81 5.99 9.85
CA PHE A 165 -7.00 7.11 9.36
C PHE A 165 -6.61 6.93 7.91
N LEU A 166 -6.02 5.79 7.56
CA LEU A 166 -5.59 5.52 6.18
C LEU A 166 -6.75 5.41 5.22
N SER A 167 -7.83 4.71 5.59
CA SER A 167 -9.03 4.60 4.74
C SER A 167 -9.66 5.95 4.43
N TYR A 168 -9.64 6.89 5.37
CA TYR A 168 -10.10 8.26 5.12
C TYR A 168 -9.23 8.94 4.05
N HIS A 169 -7.90 8.93 4.22
CA HIS A 169 -7.00 9.59 3.27
C HIS A 169 -6.95 8.90 1.91
N GLU A 170 -7.03 7.56 1.85
CA GLU A 170 -7.21 6.82 0.59
C GLU A 170 -8.46 7.30 -0.15
N ALA A 171 -9.58 7.44 0.56
CA ALA A 171 -10.83 7.91 -0.04
C ALA A 171 -10.74 9.35 -0.54
N GLU A 172 -10.10 10.26 0.20
CA GLU A 172 -9.88 11.65 -0.23
C GLU A 172 -9.03 11.71 -1.51
N ILE A 173 -7.90 10.99 -1.55
CA ILE A 173 -7.04 10.89 -2.73
C ILE A 173 -7.83 10.35 -3.92
N MET A 174 -8.62 9.30 -3.71
CA MET A 174 -9.43 8.69 -4.75
C MET A 174 -10.49 9.65 -5.28
N MET A 175 -11.20 10.37 -4.41
CA MET A 175 -12.22 11.34 -4.81
C MET A 175 -11.61 12.48 -5.63
N LEU A 176 -10.47 13.03 -5.22
CA LEU A 176 -9.75 14.06 -5.96
C LEU A 176 -9.31 13.55 -7.35
N THR A 177 -8.87 12.30 -7.41
CA THR A 177 -8.46 11.65 -8.68
C THR A 177 -9.64 11.49 -9.62
N LEU A 178 -10.77 10.97 -9.12
CA LEU A 178 -11.99 10.81 -9.92
C LEU A 178 -12.51 12.15 -10.43
N GLU A 179 -12.51 13.18 -9.59
CA GLU A 179 -12.92 14.53 -10.00
C GLU A 179 -12.02 15.10 -11.11
N ALA A 180 -10.70 14.90 -11.00
CA ALA A 180 -9.76 15.35 -12.03
C ALA A 180 -9.96 14.62 -13.35
N LEU A 181 -10.09 13.28 -13.33
CA LEU A 181 -10.33 12.48 -14.52
C LEU A 181 -11.70 12.78 -15.16
N MET A 182 -12.73 12.98 -14.36
CA MET A 182 -14.06 13.36 -14.85
C MET A 182 -14.03 14.71 -15.60
N LYS A 183 -13.27 15.70 -15.12
CA LYS A 183 -13.08 16.98 -15.82
C LYS A 183 -12.43 16.81 -17.18
N GLU A 184 -11.66 15.76 -17.39
CA GLU A 184 -11.02 15.40 -18.66
C GLU A 184 -11.87 14.44 -19.51
N GLY A 185 -13.07 14.05 -19.04
CA GLY A 185 -13.94 13.11 -19.74
C GLY A 185 -13.46 11.66 -19.69
N ILE A 186 -12.57 11.33 -18.75
CA ILE A 186 -12.03 9.98 -18.58
C ILE A 186 -12.85 9.23 -17.52
N PRO A 187 -13.61 8.17 -17.92
CA PRO A 187 -14.34 7.34 -16.97
C PRO A 187 -13.38 6.48 -16.16
N ALA A 188 -13.57 6.47 -14.83
CA ALA A 188 -12.75 5.70 -13.90
C ALA A 188 -13.59 5.15 -12.75
N TYR A 189 -13.24 3.96 -12.25
CA TYR A 189 -13.92 3.31 -11.14
C TYR A 189 -12.94 3.00 -10.01
N PRO A 190 -13.21 3.42 -8.78
CA PRO A 190 -12.32 3.19 -7.64
C PRO A 190 -12.55 1.82 -7.01
N VAL A 191 -11.48 1.14 -6.64
CA VAL A 191 -11.52 -0.07 -5.81
C VAL A 191 -10.51 0.11 -4.68
N HIS A 192 -10.96 0.66 -3.55
CA HIS A 192 -10.10 1.00 -2.41
C HIS A 192 -8.97 1.97 -2.79
N ASP A 193 -7.74 1.48 -2.90
CA ASP A 193 -6.52 2.16 -3.30
C ASP A 193 -6.14 1.94 -4.78
N CYS A 194 -7.04 1.29 -5.54
CA CYS A 194 -6.89 0.97 -6.95
C CYS A 194 -7.87 1.77 -7.82
N LEU A 195 -7.47 2.08 -9.05
CA LEU A 195 -8.24 2.80 -10.04
C LEU A 195 -8.38 1.97 -11.32
N ILE A 196 -9.62 1.66 -11.72
CA ILE A 196 -9.93 0.98 -12.98
C ILE A 196 -10.19 2.02 -14.06
N VAL A 197 -9.48 1.94 -15.17
CA VAL A 197 -9.59 2.86 -16.30
C VAL A 197 -9.56 2.11 -17.63
N LYS A 198 -10.02 2.73 -18.72
CA LYS A 198 -9.81 2.17 -20.06
C LYS A 198 -8.33 2.11 -20.38
N HIS A 199 -7.91 1.07 -21.06
CA HIS A 199 -6.50 0.93 -21.51
C HIS A 199 -6.03 2.14 -22.33
N LEU A 200 -6.90 2.72 -23.16
CA LEU A 200 -6.57 3.90 -23.97
C LEU A 200 -6.28 5.16 -23.12
N ASP A 201 -6.85 5.24 -21.93
CA ASP A 201 -6.70 6.37 -21.01
C ASP A 201 -5.62 6.12 -19.95
N LEU A 202 -4.93 4.96 -19.99
CA LEU A 202 -4.01 4.51 -18.95
C LEU A 202 -2.92 5.52 -18.63
N ASP A 203 -2.19 5.98 -19.65
CA ASP A 203 -1.07 6.93 -19.49
C ASP A 203 -1.51 8.20 -18.78
N ARG A 204 -2.62 8.78 -19.23
CA ARG A 204 -3.16 9.99 -18.64
C ARG A 204 -3.62 9.78 -17.21
N SER A 205 -4.31 8.67 -16.96
CA SER A 205 -4.82 8.32 -15.65
C SER A 205 -3.70 8.08 -14.63
N VAL A 206 -2.63 7.41 -15.02
CA VAL A 206 -1.43 7.23 -14.16
C VAL A 206 -0.80 8.58 -13.80
N HIS A 207 -0.71 9.52 -14.76
CA HIS A 207 -0.18 10.85 -14.48
C HIS A 207 -1.06 11.61 -13.48
N VAL A 208 -2.37 11.65 -13.72
CA VAL A 208 -3.33 12.34 -12.85
C VAL A 208 -3.29 11.75 -11.44
N PHE A 209 -3.39 10.42 -11.32
CA PHE A 209 -3.39 9.74 -10.02
C PHE A 209 -2.11 10.00 -9.24
N ARG A 210 -0.94 9.91 -9.89
CA ARG A 210 0.35 10.19 -9.26
C ARG A 210 0.48 11.65 -8.84
N ASP A 211 0.04 12.59 -9.67
CA ASP A 211 0.05 14.02 -9.35
C ASP A 211 -0.80 14.33 -8.12
N ILE A 212 -2.01 13.77 -8.06
CA ILE A 212 -2.91 13.94 -6.90
C ILE A 212 -2.29 13.38 -5.63
N ILE A 213 -1.76 12.15 -5.67
CA ILE A 213 -1.09 11.55 -4.50
C ILE A 213 0.08 12.42 -4.04
N TYR A 214 0.93 12.86 -4.97
CA TYR A 214 2.10 13.69 -4.67
C TYR A 214 1.68 15.00 -4.01
N GLN A 215 0.74 15.74 -4.60
CA GLN A 215 0.28 17.03 -4.06
C GLN A 215 -0.39 16.85 -2.70
N TYR A 216 -1.25 15.85 -2.58
CA TYR A 216 -1.95 15.54 -1.33
C TYR A 216 -0.96 15.25 -0.19
N CYS A 217 0.01 14.37 -0.40
CA CYS A 217 1.02 14.05 0.61
C CYS A 217 1.92 15.24 0.94
N LYS A 218 2.31 16.04 -0.07
CA LYS A 218 3.09 17.25 0.11
C LYS A 218 2.34 18.30 0.93
N GLU A 219 1.06 18.52 0.69
CA GLU A 219 0.22 19.44 1.45
C GLU A 219 0.05 18.97 2.91
N MET A 220 -0.14 17.68 3.13
CA MET A 220 -0.33 17.12 4.46
C MET A 220 0.91 17.15 5.35
N SER A 221 2.10 16.95 4.79
CA SER A 221 3.31 16.72 5.57
C SER A 221 4.56 17.47 5.10
N GLY A 222 4.49 18.14 3.97
CA GLY A 222 5.65 18.76 3.32
C GLY A 222 6.61 17.77 2.66
N LEU A 223 6.29 16.47 2.65
CA LEU A 223 7.18 15.44 2.09
C LEU A 223 7.01 15.34 0.57
N GLU A 224 8.08 15.62 -0.14
CA GLU A 224 8.15 15.55 -1.61
C GLU A 224 8.72 14.18 -2.04
N VAL A 225 7.83 13.24 -2.38
CA VAL A 225 8.21 11.90 -2.80
C VAL A 225 7.23 11.35 -3.83
N LEU A 226 7.73 10.64 -4.83
CA LEU A 226 6.90 9.91 -5.78
C LEU A 226 6.60 8.51 -5.24
N ILE A 227 5.32 8.19 -5.15
CA ILE A 227 4.85 6.87 -4.72
C ILE A 227 4.82 5.93 -5.93
N PRO A 228 5.33 4.69 -5.79
CA PRO A 228 5.25 3.72 -6.87
C PRO A 228 3.81 3.25 -7.08
N LEU A 229 3.43 3.13 -8.35
CA LEU A 229 2.17 2.55 -8.78
C LEU A 229 2.46 1.23 -9.51
N SER A 230 1.63 0.22 -9.31
CA SER A 230 1.55 -0.99 -10.13
C SER A 230 0.43 -0.87 -11.14
N ILE A 231 0.56 -1.59 -12.25
CA ILE A 231 -0.44 -1.62 -13.32
C ILE A 231 -0.69 -3.08 -13.66
N ASP A 232 -1.96 -3.48 -13.51
CA ASP A 232 -2.43 -4.79 -13.90
C ASP A 232 -3.29 -4.68 -15.16
N THR A 233 -3.12 -5.65 -16.07
CA THR A 233 -3.72 -5.62 -17.40
C THR A 233 -4.39 -6.94 -17.73
N PRO A 234 -5.41 -6.95 -18.62
CA PRO A 234 -6.01 -8.17 -19.09
C PRO A 234 -4.99 -9.15 -19.68
N LYS A 235 -5.25 -10.44 -19.54
CA LYS A 235 -4.40 -11.50 -20.14
C LYS A 235 -4.26 -11.28 -21.64
N GLY A 236 -3.00 -11.19 -22.10
CA GLY A 236 -2.67 -11.01 -23.51
C GLY A 236 -2.53 -9.56 -23.97
N LEU A 237 -2.91 -8.58 -23.17
CA LEU A 237 -2.59 -7.18 -23.45
C LEU A 237 -1.13 -6.91 -23.02
N LYS A 238 -0.26 -6.64 -23.99
CA LYS A 238 1.11 -6.19 -23.69
C LYS A 238 1.09 -4.68 -23.55
N ILE A 239 1.35 -4.19 -22.37
CA ILE A 239 1.81 -2.83 -22.19
C ILE A 239 3.31 -2.86 -22.46
N ASP A 240 3.78 -2.08 -23.43
CA ASP A 240 5.20 -1.77 -23.54
C ASP A 240 5.62 -1.21 -22.18
N SER A 241 6.62 -1.85 -21.56
CA SER A 241 7.07 -1.59 -20.20
C SER A 241 6.95 -0.10 -19.86
N TYR A 242 6.07 0.23 -18.95
CA TYR A 242 5.81 1.61 -18.55
C TYR A 242 7.12 2.19 -18.02
N ASP A 243 7.76 3.02 -18.81
CA ASP A 243 9.08 3.59 -18.46
C ASP A 243 8.85 4.68 -17.40
N ILE A 244 8.85 4.22 -16.13
CA ILE A 244 8.82 5.10 -14.94
C ILE A 244 9.85 6.24 -15.07
N ASN A 245 10.92 6.04 -15.85
CA ASN A 245 11.94 7.06 -16.07
C ASN A 245 11.49 8.20 -17.00
N LYS A 246 10.52 7.97 -17.90
CA LYS A 246 9.92 9.07 -18.71
C LYS A 246 9.17 10.08 -17.86
N LEU A 247 8.69 9.67 -16.69
CA LEU A 247 7.97 10.55 -15.75
C LEU A 247 8.92 11.39 -14.89
N LYS A 248 10.17 10.96 -14.68
CA LYS A 248 11.15 11.71 -13.86
C LYS A 248 11.46 13.11 -14.43
N GLY A 249 11.47 13.28 -15.74
CA GLY A 249 11.82 14.55 -16.38
C GLY A 249 10.82 15.70 -16.13
N LYS A 250 9.59 15.39 -15.68
CA LYS A 250 8.54 16.40 -15.49
C LYS A 250 8.49 16.95 -14.06
N TYR A 251 8.98 16.20 -13.07
CA TYR A 251 8.84 16.51 -11.65
C TYR A 251 10.15 16.79 -10.91
N LEU A 252 11.30 16.56 -11.56
CA LEU A 252 12.63 16.70 -10.96
C LEU A 252 13.48 17.78 -11.64
N SER A 253 12.84 18.78 -12.28
CA SER A 253 13.54 19.96 -12.80
C SER A 253 13.60 21.06 -11.78
#